data_f2f58acaf0798859fea1fe736799d9d1
#
_entry.id   f2f58acaf0798859fea1fe736799d9d1
#
_cell.length_a   1.000
_cell.length_b   1.000
_cell.length_c   1.000
_cell.angle_alpha   90.00
_cell.angle_beta   90.00
_cell.angle_gamma   90.00
#
_symmetry.space_group_name_H-M   'P 1'
#
loop_
_entity.id
_entity.type
_entity.pdbx_description
1 polymer ?
#
loop_
_entity_poly.entity_id
_entity_poly.type
_entity_poly.pdbx_seq_one_letter_code
_entity_poly.pdbx_strand_id
1 'polypeptide(L)'
;MATLDRRALLAVAPALLLAACEPKMPQTASTTPKIDLEGLDTAIKALAVVAQPGFLGVGLMNLESGESYLFNGERRFPMQSVFKLPLAAAVLGEIDAGKILSSERVFLIEQQLAPQHSPIAAAWPGRREYSVGELLEAVVVDSDNTAADVLMKRIGGPGALTAWLTAKYLTGIRVDRYERELQPQIHGMASFRPGWRDPAAYAAAREKVPAATRAAAMTAYMADPRDTASPRGMLEFLQKLDRRDLLSVTSTRLLLEMMGRTTRGAARLQAGLPSDARLAHRPGAADFAQGRSPAHNDVGIFTLANRRAYAIAVFLSGATLDDAGPDAIIARVARAAVRAIG
;
A
#
# COMPACT_ATOMS: atom_id res chain seq x y z
N MET A 1 43.01 -75.22 -31.21
CA MET A 1 42.48 -76.48 -30.64
C MET A 1 41.25 -76.13 -29.79
N ALA A 2 40.17 -76.76 -30.16
CA ALA A 2 38.96 -77.07 -29.43
C ALA A 2 38.04 -75.91 -29.01
N THR A 3 37.08 -75.74 -29.80
CA THR A 3 35.67 -75.41 -29.66
C THR A 3 34.98 -76.03 -28.47
N LEU A 4 34.05 -75.26 -27.79
CA LEU A 4 32.87 -75.80 -27.17
C LEU A 4 31.77 -74.75 -27.12
N ASP A 5 30.77 -75.04 -27.90
CA ASP A 5 29.43 -74.44 -28.02
C ASP A 5 28.60 -74.74 -26.78
N ARG A 6 27.89 -73.76 -26.20
CA ARG A 6 26.82 -73.98 -25.26
C ARG A 6 25.67 -73.07 -25.55
N ARG A 7 24.66 -73.62 -26.25
CA ARG A 7 23.32 -73.11 -26.39
C ARG A 7 22.64 -72.95 -25.00
N ALA A 8 22.31 -71.76 -24.61
CA ALA A 8 21.49 -71.50 -23.46
C ALA A 8 20.06 -71.21 -23.94
N LEU A 9 19.16 -72.05 -23.52
CA LEU A 9 17.70 -71.92 -23.73
C LEU A 9 17.19 -70.62 -23.08
N LEU A 10 16.54 -69.78 -23.84
CA LEU A 10 15.73 -68.65 -23.34
C LEU A 10 14.34 -69.18 -22.97
N ALA A 11 14.06 -69.21 -21.67
CA ALA A 11 12.72 -69.42 -21.14
C ALA A 11 11.97 -68.05 -21.16
N VAL A 12 10.97 -67.94 -22.01
CA VAL A 12 10.05 -66.79 -22.04
C VAL A 12 8.96 -67.03 -20.98
N ALA A 13 8.97 -66.24 -19.91
CA ALA A 13 7.89 -66.17 -18.94
C ALA A 13 6.85 -65.11 -19.40
N PRO A 14 5.54 -65.39 -19.39
CA PRO A 14 4.55 -64.40 -19.71
C PRO A 14 4.39 -63.42 -18.55
N ALA A 15 4.67 -62.14 -18.78
CA ALA A 15 4.35 -61.07 -17.85
C ALA A 15 2.84 -60.83 -17.85
N LEU A 16 2.17 -61.18 -16.80
CA LEU A 16 0.80 -60.74 -16.53
C LEU A 16 0.81 -59.25 -16.21
N LEU A 17 0.31 -58.41 -17.11
CA LEU A 17 0.02 -57.00 -16.90
C LEU A 17 -1.24 -56.92 -16.01
N LEU A 18 -1.07 -56.75 -14.72
CA LEU A 18 -2.11 -56.29 -13.81
C LEU A 18 -2.36 -54.78 -14.07
N ALA A 19 -3.40 -54.48 -14.83
CA ALA A 19 -3.88 -53.11 -14.95
C ALA A 19 -4.49 -52.71 -13.57
N ALA A 20 -3.68 -52.02 -12.78
CA ALA A 20 -4.17 -51.35 -11.59
C ALA A 20 -5.05 -50.17 -12.01
N CYS A 21 -6.35 -50.32 -11.88
CA CYS A 21 -7.30 -49.21 -11.88
C CYS A 21 -7.01 -48.36 -10.65
N GLU A 22 -6.22 -47.28 -10.77
CA GLU A 22 -6.17 -46.26 -9.77
C GLU A 22 -7.53 -45.57 -9.66
N PRO A 23 -8.17 -45.54 -8.47
CA PRO A 23 -9.39 -44.80 -8.29
C PRO A 23 -9.04 -43.30 -8.55
N LYS A 24 -9.59 -42.72 -9.61
CA LYS A 24 -9.61 -41.29 -9.81
C LYS A 24 -10.31 -40.66 -8.61
N MET A 25 -9.55 -40.16 -7.64
CA MET A 25 -10.11 -39.31 -6.60
C MET A 25 -10.86 -38.14 -7.29
N PRO A 26 -12.10 -37.88 -6.93
CA PRO A 26 -12.77 -36.70 -7.46
C PRO A 26 -11.95 -35.50 -7.04
N GLN A 27 -11.35 -34.82 -8.02
CA GLN A 27 -10.86 -33.47 -7.82
C GLN A 27 -12.09 -32.63 -7.50
N THR A 28 -12.34 -32.39 -6.22
CA THR A 28 -13.21 -31.30 -5.80
C THR A 28 -12.57 -30.04 -6.36
N ALA A 29 -13.09 -29.57 -7.50
CA ALA A 29 -12.76 -28.25 -8.02
C ALA A 29 -13.05 -27.29 -6.87
N SER A 30 -12.00 -26.71 -6.28
CA SER A 30 -12.13 -25.61 -5.34
C SER A 30 -12.76 -24.48 -6.13
N THR A 31 -14.07 -24.36 -6.07
CA THR A 31 -14.78 -23.22 -6.67
C THR A 31 -14.48 -22.03 -5.79
N THR A 32 -13.38 -21.32 -6.08
CA THR A 32 -13.13 -20.00 -5.51
C THR A 32 -14.34 -19.15 -5.88
N PRO A 33 -15.12 -18.60 -4.92
CA PRO A 33 -16.25 -17.77 -5.24
C PRO A 33 -15.80 -16.63 -6.12
N LYS A 34 -16.55 -16.39 -7.18
CA LYS A 34 -16.37 -15.26 -8.06
C LYS A 34 -16.83 -13.98 -7.38
N ILE A 35 -16.21 -12.87 -7.71
CA ILE A 35 -16.67 -11.55 -7.29
C ILE A 35 -17.96 -11.24 -8.06
N ASP A 36 -19.03 -10.83 -7.37
CA ASP A 36 -20.22 -10.22 -8.00
C ASP A 36 -19.82 -8.84 -8.55
N LEU A 37 -19.30 -8.83 -9.77
CA LEU A 37 -18.79 -7.61 -10.41
C LEU A 37 -19.91 -6.62 -10.70
N GLU A 38 -21.13 -7.06 -11.03
CA GLU A 38 -22.26 -6.20 -11.38
C GLU A 38 -22.84 -5.51 -10.14
N GLY A 39 -23.08 -6.27 -9.08
CA GLY A 39 -23.55 -5.73 -7.81
C GLY A 39 -22.53 -4.75 -7.20
N LEU A 40 -21.24 -5.09 -7.28
CA LEU A 40 -20.16 -4.21 -6.81
C LEU A 40 -20.11 -2.92 -7.63
N ASP A 41 -20.15 -2.99 -8.97
CA ASP A 41 -20.08 -1.83 -9.83
C ASP A 41 -21.25 -0.86 -9.57
N THR A 42 -22.45 -1.40 -9.41
CA THR A 42 -23.64 -0.60 -9.05
C THR A 42 -23.43 0.13 -7.73
N ALA A 43 -22.93 -0.55 -6.71
CA ALA A 43 -22.68 0.04 -5.39
C ALA A 43 -21.60 1.12 -5.45
N ILE A 44 -20.51 0.87 -6.17
CA ILE A 44 -19.39 1.81 -6.29
C ILE A 44 -19.79 3.05 -7.10
N LYS A 45 -20.56 2.90 -8.18
CA LYS A 45 -21.09 4.05 -8.93
C LYS A 45 -21.96 4.96 -8.07
N ALA A 46 -22.81 4.37 -7.23
CA ALA A 46 -23.61 5.15 -6.29
C ALA A 46 -22.74 5.94 -5.28
N LEU A 47 -21.64 5.35 -4.79
CA LEU A 47 -20.69 6.04 -3.92
C LEU A 47 -19.90 7.12 -4.66
N ALA A 48 -19.57 6.90 -5.93
CA ALA A 48 -18.90 7.90 -6.76
C ALA A 48 -19.78 9.16 -6.98
N VAL A 49 -21.09 9.01 -7.06
CA VAL A 49 -22.03 10.16 -7.11
C VAL A 49 -21.96 10.96 -5.80
N VAL A 50 -21.92 10.30 -4.64
CA VAL A 50 -21.77 10.96 -3.33
C VAL A 50 -20.44 11.71 -3.21
N ALA A 51 -19.39 11.20 -3.84
CA ALA A 51 -18.06 11.80 -3.82
C ALA A 51 -17.94 13.08 -4.68
N GLN A 52 -18.91 13.37 -5.55
CA GLN A 52 -18.84 14.53 -6.46
C GLN A 52 -18.75 15.87 -5.71
N PRO A 53 -18.04 16.85 -6.28
CA PRO A 53 -17.32 16.87 -7.56
C PRO A 53 -15.96 16.15 -7.53
N GLY A 54 -15.63 15.46 -6.45
CA GLY A 54 -14.43 14.66 -6.33
C GLY A 54 -14.47 13.37 -7.16
N PHE A 55 -13.39 12.63 -7.12
CA PHE A 55 -13.23 11.38 -7.86
C PHE A 55 -12.94 10.24 -6.90
N LEU A 56 -13.68 9.16 -7.04
CA LEU A 56 -13.45 7.89 -6.36
C LEU A 56 -12.71 6.94 -7.30
N GLY A 57 -11.67 6.27 -6.80
CA GLY A 57 -10.96 5.17 -7.44
C GLY A 57 -11.00 3.94 -6.56
N VAL A 58 -11.36 2.79 -7.11
CA VAL A 58 -11.48 1.53 -6.36
C VAL A 58 -10.81 0.40 -7.12
N GLY A 59 -10.03 -0.40 -6.40
CA GLY A 59 -9.56 -1.69 -6.85
C GLY A 59 -9.86 -2.75 -5.79
N LEU A 60 -10.38 -3.90 -6.21
CA LEU A 60 -10.54 -5.10 -5.40
C LEU A 60 -9.97 -6.29 -6.18
N MET A 61 -9.19 -7.16 -5.54
CA MET A 61 -8.63 -8.35 -6.16
C MET A 61 -8.68 -9.54 -5.19
N ASN A 62 -9.15 -10.65 -5.66
CA ASN A 62 -8.97 -11.94 -4.99
C ASN A 62 -7.52 -12.39 -5.20
N LEU A 63 -6.73 -12.51 -4.13
CA LEU A 63 -5.29 -12.81 -4.22
C LEU A 63 -5.01 -14.28 -4.61
N GLU A 64 -5.98 -15.18 -4.43
CA GLU A 64 -5.87 -16.58 -4.82
C GLU A 64 -6.11 -16.76 -6.32
N SER A 65 -7.21 -16.21 -6.88
CA SER A 65 -7.58 -16.37 -8.29
C SER A 65 -6.99 -15.31 -9.21
N GLY A 66 -6.68 -14.12 -8.67
CA GLY A 66 -6.30 -12.94 -9.46
C GLY A 66 -7.51 -12.21 -10.09
N GLU A 67 -8.74 -12.69 -9.87
CA GLU A 67 -9.95 -11.98 -10.32
C GLU A 67 -10.03 -10.61 -9.65
N SER A 68 -10.32 -9.57 -10.45
CA SER A 68 -10.29 -8.19 -9.95
C SER A 68 -11.42 -7.33 -10.50
N TYR A 69 -11.83 -6.36 -9.70
CA TYR A 69 -12.72 -5.26 -10.05
C TYR A 69 -11.93 -3.94 -10.00
N LEU A 70 -12.20 -3.06 -10.97
CA LEU A 70 -11.56 -1.74 -11.06
C LEU A 70 -12.59 -0.68 -11.43
N PHE A 71 -12.66 0.38 -10.64
CA PHE A 71 -13.39 1.61 -10.94
C PHE A 71 -12.40 2.78 -10.97
N ASN A 72 -12.35 3.53 -12.06
CA ASN A 72 -11.31 4.53 -12.33
C ASN A 72 -9.90 3.95 -12.16
N GLY A 73 -9.70 2.68 -12.56
CA GLY A 73 -8.52 1.87 -12.25
C GLY A 73 -7.19 2.45 -12.71
N GLU A 74 -7.18 3.20 -13.83
CA GLU A 74 -5.98 3.84 -14.40
C GLU A 74 -5.80 5.29 -13.95
N ARG A 75 -6.84 5.90 -13.36
CA ARG A 75 -6.74 7.28 -12.89
C ARG A 75 -5.71 7.37 -11.77
N ARG A 76 -4.87 8.38 -11.86
CA ARG A 76 -3.89 8.68 -10.83
C ARG A 76 -4.50 9.55 -9.75
N PHE A 77 -4.24 9.18 -8.50
CA PHE A 77 -4.68 9.86 -7.30
C PHE A 77 -3.49 10.25 -6.43
N PRO A 78 -3.49 11.44 -5.82
CA PRO A 78 -2.48 11.81 -4.83
C PRO A 78 -2.47 10.81 -3.67
N MET A 79 -1.31 10.20 -3.41
CA MET A 79 -1.22 9.11 -2.42
C MET A 79 -1.25 9.57 -0.98
N GLN A 80 -0.71 10.75 -0.68
CA GLN A 80 -0.38 11.10 0.71
C GLN A 80 0.40 9.95 1.37
N SER A 81 0.23 9.72 2.64
CA SER A 81 0.98 8.70 3.38
C SER A 81 0.85 7.26 2.87
N VAL A 82 0.03 6.97 1.85
CA VAL A 82 0.03 5.64 1.20
C VAL A 82 1.40 5.33 0.60
N PHE A 83 2.16 6.33 0.11
CA PHE A 83 3.51 6.11 -0.44
C PHE A 83 4.50 5.50 0.56
N LYS A 84 4.24 5.60 1.86
CA LYS A 84 5.09 5.04 2.91
C LYS A 84 5.10 3.51 2.89
N LEU A 85 4.07 2.88 2.31
CA LEU A 85 4.04 1.44 2.12
C LEU A 85 5.07 0.98 1.08
N PRO A 86 5.10 1.47 -0.17
CA PRO A 86 6.18 1.14 -1.10
C PRO A 86 7.56 1.62 -0.63
N LEU A 87 7.66 2.72 0.11
CA LEU A 87 8.92 3.12 0.73
C LEU A 87 9.44 2.07 1.71
N ALA A 88 8.60 1.60 2.64
CA ALA A 88 8.97 0.56 3.60
C ALA A 88 9.37 -0.74 2.88
N ALA A 89 8.66 -1.12 1.82
CA ALA A 89 9.03 -2.28 1.01
C ALA A 89 10.41 -2.10 0.34
N ALA A 90 10.72 -0.92 -0.20
CA ALA A 90 12.02 -0.66 -0.81
C ALA A 90 13.15 -0.72 0.23
N VAL A 91 12.96 -0.15 1.43
CA VAL A 91 13.95 -0.22 2.53
C VAL A 91 14.16 -1.68 2.97
N LEU A 92 13.08 -2.45 3.12
CA LEU A 92 13.17 -3.89 3.45
C LEU A 92 13.87 -4.68 2.34
N GLY A 93 13.66 -4.30 1.07
CA GLY A 93 14.40 -4.89 -0.06
C GLY A 93 15.90 -4.62 0.01
N GLU A 94 16.33 -3.44 0.44
CA GLU A 94 17.75 -3.13 0.67
C GLU A 94 18.31 -3.87 1.90
N ILE A 95 17.47 -4.15 2.90
CA ILE A 95 17.85 -5.01 4.05
C ILE A 95 18.00 -6.46 3.59
N ASP A 96 17.07 -6.99 2.81
CA ASP A 96 17.14 -8.34 2.23
C ASP A 96 18.37 -8.52 1.35
N ALA A 97 18.80 -7.47 0.66
CA ALA A 97 20.01 -7.44 -0.16
C ALA A 97 21.31 -7.25 0.66
N GLY A 98 21.23 -7.11 1.99
CA GLY A 98 22.37 -6.90 2.88
C GLY A 98 23.05 -5.53 2.77
N LYS A 99 22.42 -4.56 2.10
CA LYS A 99 22.99 -3.20 1.90
C LYS A 99 22.67 -2.25 3.07
N ILE A 100 21.64 -2.57 3.85
CA ILE A 100 21.22 -1.84 5.05
C ILE A 100 21.02 -2.86 6.15
N LEU A 101 21.46 -2.55 7.37
CA LEU A 101 21.15 -3.35 8.55
C LEU A 101 19.96 -2.75 9.29
N SER A 102 19.00 -3.57 9.69
CA SER A 102 17.86 -3.11 10.52
C SER A 102 18.33 -2.50 11.85
N SER A 103 19.47 -2.97 12.39
CA SER A 103 20.11 -2.44 13.59
C SER A 103 20.97 -1.21 13.35
N GLU A 104 21.21 -0.80 12.11
CA GLU A 104 21.99 0.41 11.76
C GLU A 104 21.41 1.62 12.49
N ARG A 105 22.28 2.38 13.16
CA ARG A 105 21.89 3.56 13.94
C ARG A 105 21.94 4.81 13.05
N VAL A 106 20.87 5.58 13.08
CA VAL A 106 20.72 6.85 12.39
C VAL A 106 20.64 7.96 13.42
N PHE A 107 21.56 8.93 13.34
CA PHE A 107 21.54 10.11 14.18
C PHE A 107 20.85 11.26 13.47
N LEU A 108 19.79 11.80 14.07
CA LEU A 108 18.97 12.86 13.51
C LEU A 108 19.52 14.25 13.86
N ILE A 109 19.53 15.11 12.88
CA ILE A 109 19.78 16.54 13.03
C ILE A 109 18.52 17.34 12.72
N GLU A 110 18.41 18.56 13.23
CA GLU A 110 17.22 19.40 13.12
C GLU A 110 16.76 19.59 11.67
N GLN A 111 17.69 19.66 10.71
CA GLN A 111 17.43 19.85 9.30
C GLN A 111 16.74 18.62 8.63
N GLN A 112 16.70 17.47 9.30
CA GLN A 112 16.05 16.26 8.80
C GLN A 112 14.61 16.10 9.31
N LEU A 113 14.19 16.93 10.26
CA LEU A 113 12.84 16.87 10.80
C LEU A 113 11.85 17.37 9.75
N ALA A 114 10.76 16.62 9.56
CA ALA A 114 9.71 16.95 8.60
C ALA A 114 8.50 17.60 9.31
N PRO A 115 7.69 18.39 8.58
CA PRO A 115 6.52 19.05 9.15
C PRO A 115 5.37 18.08 9.40
N GLN A 116 4.36 18.56 10.15
CA GLN A 116 3.12 17.87 10.48
C GLN A 116 3.35 16.62 11.35
N HIS A 117 2.64 15.53 11.06
CA HIS A 117 2.61 14.36 11.93
C HIS A 117 3.98 13.65 11.99
N SER A 118 4.73 13.91 13.08
CA SER A 118 5.99 13.23 13.37
C SER A 118 6.24 13.12 14.88
N PRO A 119 5.87 12.00 15.51
CA PRO A 119 6.29 11.69 16.89
C PRO A 119 7.80 11.79 17.10
N ILE A 120 8.61 11.42 16.11
CA ILE A 120 10.06 11.54 16.14
C ILE A 120 10.50 13.01 16.24
N ALA A 121 9.91 13.91 15.43
CA ALA A 121 10.19 15.33 15.51
C ALA A 121 9.76 15.92 16.86
N ALA A 122 8.65 15.46 17.42
CA ALA A 122 8.19 15.89 18.76
C ALA A 122 9.12 15.44 19.88
N ALA A 123 9.75 14.27 19.75
CA ALA A 123 10.71 13.75 20.72
C ALA A 123 12.08 14.46 20.66
N TRP A 124 12.39 15.15 19.56
CA TRP A 124 13.65 15.88 19.39
C TRP A 124 13.66 17.18 20.21
N PRO A 125 14.77 17.59 20.87
CA PRO A 125 16.12 16.99 20.87
C PRO A 125 16.34 15.93 21.95
N GLY A 126 15.32 15.54 22.71
CA GLY A 126 15.44 14.57 23.82
C GLY A 126 15.89 13.18 23.32
N ARG A 127 15.41 12.78 22.15
CA ARG A 127 15.90 11.56 21.46
C ARG A 127 16.33 11.91 20.04
N ARG A 128 17.56 11.53 19.67
CA ARG A 128 18.18 11.87 18.37
C ARG A 128 18.62 10.63 17.60
N GLU A 129 18.63 9.47 18.22
CA GLU A 129 19.19 8.26 17.63
C GLU A 129 18.12 7.17 17.55
N TYR A 130 17.98 6.58 16.37
CA TYR A 130 17.02 5.53 16.06
C TYR A 130 17.69 4.46 15.19
N SER A 131 17.32 3.20 15.35
CA SER A 131 17.68 2.16 14.38
C SER A 131 16.82 2.28 13.12
N VAL A 132 17.29 1.73 12.00
CA VAL A 132 16.49 1.62 10.76
C VAL A 132 15.20 0.85 11.02
N GLY A 133 15.22 -0.20 11.87
CA GLY A 133 14.03 -0.94 12.25
C GLY A 133 13.01 -0.08 13.00
N GLU A 134 13.45 0.77 13.96
CA GLU A 134 12.58 1.71 14.66
C GLU A 134 11.98 2.75 13.70
N LEU A 135 12.76 3.24 12.74
CA LEU A 135 12.28 4.17 11.73
C LEU A 135 11.24 3.51 10.80
N LEU A 136 11.45 2.24 10.40
CA LEU A 136 10.47 1.47 9.62
C LEU A 136 9.15 1.31 10.38
N GLU A 137 9.21 0.98 11.66
CA GLU A 137 8.02 0.89 12.52
C GLU A 137 7.29 2.22 12.58
N ALA A 138 8.00 3.32 12.86
CA ALA A 138 7.43 4.66 12.89
C ALA A 138 6.78 5.06 11.55
N VAL A 139 7.38 4.71 10.41
CA VAL A 139 6.81 4.96 9.07
C VAL A 139 5.52 4.19 8.86
N VAL A 140 5.50 2.89 9.17
CA VAL A 140 4.37 2.02 8.82
C VAL A 140 3.25 2.11 9.86
N VAL A 141 3.57 2.06 11.16
CA VAL A 141 2.56 2.04 12.23
C VAL A 141 2.04 3.46 12.52
N ASP A 142 2.96 4.39 12.78
CA ASP A 142 2.60 5.74 13.25
C ASP A 142 2.44 6.76 12.12
N SER A 143 2.88 6.43 10.90
CA SER A 143 2.88 7.37 9.78
C SER A 143 3.85 8.56 9.96
N ASP A 144 4.96 8.37 10.64
CA ASP A 144 5.92 9.44 10.94
C ASP A 144 6.55 10.02 9.66
N ASN A 145 6.44 11.35 9.50
CA ASN A 145 6.95 12.04 8.31
C ASN A 145 8.48 12.18 8.34
N THR A 146 9.07 12.40 9.53
CA THR A 146 10.54 12.48 9.67
C THR A 146 11.18 11.14 9.36
N ALA A 147 10.65 10.05 9.90
CA ALA A 147 11.14 8.71 9.61
C ALA A 147 11.03 8.39 8.10
N ALA A 148 9.94 8.81 7.45
CA ALA A 148 9.75 8.62 6.02
C ALA A 148 10.84 9.34 5.21
N ASP A 149 11.10 10.62 5.50
CA ASP A 149 12.13 11.40 4.80
C ASP A 149 13.54 10.85 5.04
N VAL A 150 13.84 10.42 6.25
CA VAL A 150 15.13 9.83 6.62
C VAL A 150 15.37 8.52 5.88
N LEU A 151 14.40 7.61 5.88
CA LEU A 151 14.49 6.33 5.16
C LEU A 151 14.50 6.54 3.64
N MET A 152 13.72 7.47 3.13
CA MET A 152 13.74 7.87 1.72
C MET A 152 15.14 8.32 1.30
N LYS A 153 15.78 9.19 2.10
CA LYS A 153 17.16 9.64 1.85
C LYS A 153 18.15 8.45 1.91
N ARG A 154 17.94 7.51 2.84
CA ARG A 154 18.83 6.34 3.05
C ARG A 154 18.85 5.41 1.83
N ILE A 155 17.76 5.30 1.10
CA ILE A 155 17.69 4.49 -0.15
C ILE A 155 18.06 5.28 -1.41
N GLY A 156 18.48 6.55 -1.31
CA GLY A 156 18.90 7.38 -2.44
C GLY A 156 17.87 8.41 -2.92
N GLY A 157 16.80 8.63 -2.17
CA GLY A 157 15.78 9.65 -2.45
C GLY A 157 14.57 9.16 -3.25
N PRO A 158 13.60 10.06 -3.53
CA PRO A 158 12.35 9.72 -4.22
C PRO A 158 12.57 9.08 -5.60
N GLY A 159 13.56 9.57 -6.35
CA GLY A 159 13.92 9.01 -7.65
C GLY A 159 14.40 7.56 -7.56
N ALA A 160 15.14 7.18 -6.51
CA ALA A 160 15.57 5.81 -6.28
C ALA A 160 14.38 4.90 -5.94
N LEU A 161 13.41 5.37 -5.14
CA LEU A 161 12.18 4.64 -4.86
C LEU A 161 11.37 4.41 -6.14
N THR A 162 11.19 5.43 -6.98
CA THR A 162 10.49 5.31 -8.26
C THR A 162 11.23 4.36 -9.22
N ALA A 163 12.57 4.38 -9.24
CA ALA A 163 13.36 3.44 -10.01
C ALA A 163 13.22 1.99 -9.50
N TRP A 164 13.19 1.79 -8.17
CA TRP A 164 12.94 0.48 -7.57
C TRP A 164 11.55 -0.06 -7.95
N LEU A 165 10.50 0.78 -7.88
CA LEU A 165 9.15 0.41 -8.33
C LEU A 165 9.14 0.02 -9.81
N THR A 166 9.78 0.80 -10.68
CA THR A 166 9.89 0.52 -12.12
C THR A 166 10.60 -0.80 -12.38
N ALA A 167 11.70 -1.09 -11.68
CA ALA A 167 12.43 -2.34 -11.79
C ALA A 167 11.59 -3.57 -11.35
N LYS A 168 10.55 -3.35 -10.53
CA LYS A 168 9.56 -4.36 -10.13
C LYS A 168 8.32 -4.36 -11.03
N TYR A 169 8.33 -3.63 -12.15
CA TYR A 169 7.18 -3.46 -13.06
C TYR A 169 5.93 -2.85 -12.40
N LEU A 170 6.13 -1.95 -11.44
CA LEU A 170 5.09 -1.24 -10.70
C LEU A 170 4.96 0.21 -11.20
N THR A 171 4.63 0.39 -12.47
CA THR A 171 4.57 1.71 -13.12
C THR A 171 3.34 2.54 -12.75
N GLY A 172 2.35 1.91 -12.12
CA GLY A 172 1.14 2.57 -11.62
C GLY A 172 1.35 3.41 -10.35
N ILE A 173 2.57 3.39 -9.76
CA ILE A 173 2.94 4.14 -8.54
C ILE A 173 4.15 5.01 -8.86
N ARG A 174 4.15 6.26 -8.38
CA ARG A 174 5.25 7.20 -8.57
C ARG A 174 5.45 8.06 -7.33
N VAL A 175 6.68 8.22 -6.87
CA VAL A 175 7.08 9.06 -5.73
C VAL A 175 8.18 9.99 -6.18
N ASP A 176 7.99 11.29 -5.94
CA ASP A 176 8.85 12.35 -6.51
C ASP A 176 9.39 13.32 -5.46
N ARG A 177 8.76 13.37 -4.28
CA ARG A 177 9.08 14.37 -3.24
C ARG A 177 9.24 13.74 -1.88
N TYR A 178 10.01 14.41 -1.04
CA TYR A 178 10.02 14.21 0.40
C TYR A 178 8.78 14.84 1.05
N GLU A 179 8.38 14.36 2.24
CA GLU A 179 7.29 14.97 3.02
C GLU A 179 7.55 16.45 3.32
N ARG A 180 8.79 16.80 3.61
CA ARG A 180 9.24 18.19 3.83
C ARG A 180 9.09 19.11 2.62
N GLU A 181 8.97 18.56 1.42
CA GLU A 181 8.73 19.28 0.17
C GLU A 181 7.24 19.30 -0.16
N LEU A 182 6.60 18.13 -0.08
CA LEU A 182 5.20 17.92 -0.43
C LEU A 182 4.26 18.74 0.46
N GLN A 183 4.41 18.61 1.79
CA GLN A 183 3.45 19.21 2.72
C GLN A 183 3.37 20.74 2.65
N PRO A 184 4.49 21.51 2.61
CA PRO A 184 4.41 22.95 2.37
C PRO A 184 3.80 23.31 1.01
N GLN A 185 4.14 22.58 -0.05
CA GLN A 185 3.67 22.89 -1.41
C GLN A 185 2.15 22.78 -1.55
N ILE A 186 1.50 21.85 -0.88
CA ILE A 186 0.03 21.71 -0.87
C ILE A 186 -0.64 23.02 -0.40
N HIS A 187 0.03 23.75 0.48
CA HIS A 187 -0.44 25.01 1.06
C HIS A 187 0.12 26.27 0.38
N GLY A 188 0.82 26.14 -0.76
CA GLY A 188 1.42 27.25 -1.46
C GLY A 188 2.62 27.87 -0.75
N MET A 189 3.24 27.15 0.18
CA MET A 189 4.45 27.54 0.87
C MET A 189 5.67 27.14 0.03
N ALA A 190 6.72 27.97 0.02
CA ALA A 190 7.87 27.77 -0.88
C ALA A 190 8.70 26.52 -0.53
N SER A 191 9.02 26.32 0.74
CA SER A 191 9.82 25.18 1.21
C SER A 191 9.73 25.03 2.72
N PHE A 192 10.04 23.84 3.23
CA PHE A 192 10.13 23.58 4.66
C PHE A 192 11.29 24.33 5.31
N ARG A 193 11.04 24.79 6.55
CA ARG A 193 12.06 25.39 7.43
C ARG A 193 12.11 24.62 8.75
N PRO A 194 13.29 24.39 9.36
CA PRO A 194 13.42 23.60 10.60
C PRO A 194 12.49 24.05 11.73
N GLY A 195 12.24 25.35 11.90
CA GLY A 195 11.31 25.86 12.90
C GLY A 195 9.85 25.42 12.71
N TRP A 196 9.49 24.94 11.53
CA TRP A 196 8.13 24.44 11.25
C TRP A 196 7.90 22.99 11.74
N ARG A 197 8.89 22.37 12.38
CA ARG A 197 8.68 21.12 13.13
C ARG A 197 7.68 21.31 14.29
N ASP A 198 7.60 22.53 14.81
CA ASP A 198 6.55 22.92 15.73
C ASP A 198 5.22 23.08 14.97
N PRO A 199 4.17 22.29 15.29
CA PRO A 199 2.88 22.34 14.61
C PRO A 199 2.23 23.74 14.65
N ALA A 200 2.38 24.47 15.76
CA ALA A 200 1.82 25.83 15.87
C ALA A 200 2.56 26.83 14.96
N ALA A 201 3.89 26.75 14.90
CA ALA A 201 4.70 27.58 13.99
C ALA A 201 4.39 27.24 12.52
N TYR A 202 4.19 25.98 12.18
CA TYR A 202 3.79 25.56 10.84
C TYR A 202 2.40 26.07 10.47
N ALA A 203 1.41 25.91 11.35
CA ALA A 203 0.06 26.42 11.15
C ALA A 203 0.06 27.96 10.97
N ALA A 204 0.78 28.70 11.83
CA ALA A 204 0.90 30.15 11.70
C ALA A 204 1.57 30.58 10.39
N ALA A 205 2.56 29.84 9.90
CA ALA A 205 3.19 30.11 8.61
C ALA A 205 2.21 29.85 7.44
N ARG A 206 1.42 28.79 7.50
CA ARG A 206 0.37 28.44 6.52
C ARG A 206 -0.70 29.54 6.45
N GLU A 207 -1.15 30.06 7.59
CA GLU A 207 -2.19 31.11 7.63
C GLU A 207 -1.72 32.46 7.03
N LYS A 208 -0.41 32.71 6.99
CA LYS A 208 0.17 33.88 6.33
C LYS A 208 0.15 33.79 4.80
N VAL A 209 -0.05 32.60 4.23
CA VAL A 209 -0.22 32.44 2.78
C VAL A 209 -1.63 32.92 2.40
N PRO A 210 -1.77 33.81 1.41
CA PRO A 210 -3.08 34.31 0.98
C PRO A 210 -4.03 33.17 0.62
N ALA A 211 -5.30 33.27 0.99
CA ALA A 211 -6.30 32.22 0.76
C ALA A 211 -6.40 31.81 -0.73
N ALA A 212 -6.34 32.76 -1.65
CA ALA A 212 -6.32 32.49 -3.09
C ALA A 212 -5.11 31.66 -3.52
N THR A 213 -3.93 31.95 -2.94
CA THR A 213 -2.69 31.18 -3.21
C THR A 213 -2.82 29.75 -2.67
N ARG A 214 -3.37 29.57 -1.45
CA ARG A 214 -3.62 28.23 -0.90
C ARG A 214 -4.62 27.42 -1.75
N ALA A 215 -5.69 28.05 -2.23
CA ALA A 215 -6.68 27.40 -3.09
C ALA A 215 -6.08 27.01 -4.44
N ALA A 216 -5.28 27.88 -5.06
CA ALA A 216 -4.58 27.57 -6.30
C ALA A 216 -3.56 26.43 -6.13
N ALA A 217 -2.79 26.44 -5.04
CA ALA A 217 -1.81 25.38 -4.73
C ALA A 217 -2.49 24.01 -4.54
N MET A 218 -3.61 23.97 -3.81
CA MET A 218 -4.40 22.75 -3.63
C MET A 218 -4.96 22.23 -4.96
N THR A 219 -5.48 23.12 -5.81
CA THR A 219 -5.97 22.73 -7.15
C THR A 219 -4.85 22.15 -7.99
N ALA A 220 -3.68 22.79 -7.99
CA ALA A 220 -2.49 22.30 -8.68
C ALA A 220 -2.04 20.93 -8.14
N TYR A 221 -2.06 20.74 -6.81
CA TYR A 221 -1.70 19.47 -6.18
C TYR A 221 -2.62 18.32 -6.62
N MET A 222 -3.92 18.54 -6.68
CA MET A 222 -4.88 17.50 -7.12
C MET A 222 -4.71 17.11 -8.58
N ALA A 223 -4.13 17.99 -9.41
CA ALA A 223 -3.83 17.74 -10.81
C ALA A 223 -2.37 17.31 -11.08
N ASP A 224 -1.52 17.34 -10.07
CA ASP A 224 -0.10 17.00 -10.17
C ASP A 224 0.09 15.49 -10.37
N PRO A 225 0.78 15.03 -11.42
CA PRO A 225 1.06 13.60 -11.61
C PRO A 225 2.09 13.04 -10.64
N ARG A 226 2.83 13.89 -9.91
CA ARG A 226 3.82 13.48 -8.92
C ARG A 226 3.16 12.90 -7.67
N ASP A 227 3.85 11.97 -7.02
CA ASP A 227 3.42 11.31 -5.76
C ASP A 227 2.02 10.69 -5.85
N THR A 228 1.75 10.03 -6.98
CA THR A 228 0.44 9.45 -7.28
C THR A 228 0.50 7.93 -7.44
N ALA A 229 -0.63 7.29 -7.18
CA ALA A 229 -0.89 5.90 -7.56
C ALA A 229 -2.22 5.78 -8.29
N SER A 230 -2.34 4.73 -9.12
CA SER A 230 -3.63 4.27 -9.63
C SER A 230 -4.15 3.09 -8.80
N PRO A 231 -5.47 2.86 -8.73
CA PRO A 231 -6.03 1.67 -8.09
C PRO A 231 -5.43 0.37 -8.62
N ARG A 232 -5.24 0.23 -9.94
CA ARG A 232 -4.58 -0.92 -10.55
C ARG A 232 -3.15 -1.08 -10.05
N GLY A 233 -2.33 -0.04 -10.14
CA GLY A 233 -0.92 -0.11 -9.73
C GLY A 233 -0.76 -0.46 -8.25
N MET A 234 -1.68 -0.02 -7.40
CA MET A 234 -1.67 -0.39 -5.98
C MET A 234 -2.11 -1.85 -5.76
N LEU A 235 -3.09 -2.37 -6.50
CA LEU A 235 -3.44 -3.79 -6.45
C LEU A 235 -2.26 -4.67 -6.91
N GLU A 236 -1.58 -4.29 -7.98
CA GLU A 236 -0.38 -4.99 -8.47
C GLU A 236 0.74 -5.01 -7.42
N PHE A 237 0.94 -3.89 -6.71
CA PHE A 237 1.90 -3.84 -5.60
C PHE A 237 1.49 -4.79 -4.47
N LEU A 238 0.24 -4.75 -4.01
CA LEU A 238 -0.26 -5.60 -2.93
C LEU A 238 -0.23 -7.08 -3.31
N GLN A 239 -0.56 -7.43 -4.56
CA GLN A 239 -0.48 -8.80 -5.06
C GLN A 239 0.97 -9.31 -5.06
N LYS A 240 1.92 -8.50 -5.57
CA LYS A 240 3.35 -8.87 -5.56
C LYS A 240 3.90 -8.98 -4.14
N LEU A 241 3.43 -8.14 -3.22
CA LEU A 241 3.79 -8.24 -1.79
C LEU A 241 3.29 -9.55 -1.20
N ASP A 242 2.03 -9.91 -1.41
CA ASP A 242 1.43 -11.15 -0.92
C ASP A 242 2.14 -12.39 -1.49
N ARG A 243 2.43 -12.38 -2.78
CA ARG A 243 3.18 -13.46 -3.47
C ARG A 243 4.65 -13.54 -3.10
N ARG A 244 5.16 -12.57 -2.34
CA ARG A 244 6.59 -12.46 -1.97
C ARG A 244 7.51 -12.20 -3.17
N ASP A 245 6.98 -11.57 -4.23
CA ASP A 245 7.75 -11.20 -5.42
C ASP A 245 8.59 -9.94 -5.20
N LEU A 246 8.32 -9.19 -4.12
CA LEU A 246 9.02 -7.96 -3.79
C LEU A 246 10.12 -8.16 -2.74
N LEU A 247 9.89 -9.01 -1.76
CA LEU A 247 10.66 -9.16 -0.53
C LEU A 247 10.87 -10.62 -0.14
N SER A 248 11.82 -10.89 0.74
CA SER A 248 11.95 -12.19 1.40
C SER A 248 10.69 -12.55 2.21
N VAL A 249 10.53 -13.82 2.54
CA VAL A 249 9.43 -14.31 3.42
C VAL A 249 9.40 -13.55 4.74
N THR A 250 10.57 -13.33 5.35
CA THR A 250 10.71 -12.63 6.64
C THR A 250 10.29 -11.17 6.53
N SER A 251 10.80 -10.45 5.53
CA SER A 251 10.49 -9.03 5.33
C SER A 251 9.04 -8.80 4.89
N THR A 252 8.47 -9.69 4.08
CA THR A 252 7.04 -9.64 3.73
C THR A 252 6.18 -9.78 4.98
N ARG A 253 6.45 -10.79 5.82
CA ARG A 253 5.70 -10.98 7.07
C ARG A 253 5.82 -9.78 7.99
N LEU A 254 7.04 -9.27 8.20
CA LEU A 254 7.28 -8.09 9.03
C LEU A 254 6.48 -6.87 8.55
N LEU A 255 6.47 -6.60 7.24
CA LEU A 255 5.72 -5.48 6.68
C LEU A 255 4.22 -5.63 6.89
N LEU A 256 3.66 -6.81 6.63
CA LEU A 256 2.24 -7.09 6.85
C LEU A 256 1.85 -7.02 8.33
N GLU A 257 2.71 -7.48 9.25
CA GLU A 257 2.52 -7.35 10.69
C GLU A 257 2.52 -5.88 11.14
N MET A 258 3.44 -5.05 10.64
CA MET A 258 3.44 -3.61 10.90
C MET A 258 2.18 -2.93 10.35
N MET A 259 1.75 -3.25 9.12
CA MET A 259 0.50 -2.75 8.54
C MET A 259 -0.73 -3.14 9.37
N GLY A 260 -0.74 -4.34 9.95
CA GLY A 260 -1.83 -4.81 10.82
C GLY A 260 -1.89 -4.11 12.18
N ARG A 261 -0.82 -3.42 12.57
CA ARG A 261 -0.73 -2.66 13.84
C ARG A 261 -0.98 -1.16 13.68
N THR A 262 -1.24 -0.67 12.45
CA THR A 262 -1.53 0.75 12.27
C THR A 262 -2.78 1.16 13.06
N THR A 263 -2.67 2.27 13.78
CA THR A 263 -3.77 2.84 14.57
C THR A 263 -4.53 3.92 13.79
N ARG A 264 -4.07 4.23 12.57
CA ARG A 264 -4.63 5.26 11.71
C ARG A 264 -5.71 4.69 10.81
N GLY A 265 -6.74 5.50 10.51
CA GLY A 265 -7.78 5.12 9.54
C GLY A 265 -8.78 4.06 10.02
N ALA A 266 -8.98 3.89 11.32
CA ALA A 266 -9.94 2.93 11.87
C ALA A 266 -11.37 3.13 11.35
N ALA A 267 -11.76 4.37 11.00
CA ALA A 267 -13.06 4.70 10.42
C ALA A 267 -13.18 4.39 8.91
N ARG A 268 -12.10 3.93 8.26
CA ARG A 268 -12.02 3.66 6.81
C ARG A 268 -12.29 2.18 6.49
N LEU A 269 -11.35 1.50 5.82
CA LEU A 269 -11.52 0.08 5.43
C LEU A 269 -11.95 -0.77 6.62
N GLN A 270 -11.31 -0.62 7.77
CA GLN A 270 -11.59 -1.41 8.96
C GLN A 270 -13.05 -1.30 9.39
N ALA A 271 -13.64 -0.11 9.37
CA ALA A 271 -15.05 0.11 9.76
C ALA A 271 -16.07 -0.51 8.77
N GLY A 272 -15.61 -0.93 7.61
CA GLY A 272 -16.43 -1.59 6.59
C GLY A 272 -16.30 -3.10 6.54
N LEU A 273 -15.29 -3.66 7.20
CA LEU A 273 -15.02 -5.11 7.23
C LEU A 273 -15.74 -5.80 8.40
N PRO A 274 -15.99 -7.11 8.33
CA PRO A 274 -16.44 -7.92 9.46
C PRO A 274 -15.45 -7.84 10.63
N SER A 275 -15.96 -7.95 11.86
CA SER A 275 -15.13 -7.84 13.08
C SER A 275 -14.08 -8.96 13.24
N ASP A 276 -14.27 -10.08 12.59
CA ASP A 276 -13.36 -11.24 12.56
C ASP A 276 -12.40 -11.22 11.37
N ALA A 277 -12.52 -10.25 10.47
CA ALA A 277 -11.57 -10.05 9.39
C ALA A 277 -10.25 -9.48 9.94
N ARG A 278 -9.13 -9.94 9.39
CA ARG A 278 -7.82 -9.35 9.64
C ARG A 278 -7.52 -8.35 8.53
N LEU A 279 -7.04 -7.17 8.92
CA LEU A 279 -6.68 -6.12 7.97
C LEU A 279 -5.22 -5.70 8.20
N ALA A 280 -4.43 -5.74 7.14
CA ALA A 280 -3.11 -5.11 7.04
C ALA A 280 -3.24 -3.96 6.03
N HIS A 281 -3.19 -2.69 6.49
CA HIS A 281 -3.50 -1.56 5.64
C HIS A 281 -2.60 -0.35 5.85
N ARG A 282 -2.68 0.58 4.88
CA ARG A 282 -1.97 1.85 4.94
C ARG A 282 -2.88 2.98 4.48
N PRO A 283 -3.42 3.79 5.41
CA PRO A 283 -4.19 4.98 5.08
C PRO A 283 -3.29 6.17 4.72
N GLY A 284 -3.84 7.11 3.98
CA GLY A 284 -3.20 8.38 3.65
C GLY A 284 -4.24 9.46 3.41
N ALA A 285 -4.06 10.65 4.02
CA ALA A 285 -4.95 11.77 3.80
C ALA A 285 -4.19 13.09 3.88
N ALA A 286 -4.70 14.10 3.18
CA ALA A 286 -4.41 15.50 3.44
C ALA A 286 -5.55 16.13 4.21
N ASP A 287 -5.26 17.17 5.00
CA ASP A 287 -6.28 17.88 5.77
C ASP A 287 -7.38 18.46 4.86
N PHE A 288 -8.61 18.41 5.33
CA PHE A 288 -9.70 19.13 4.70
C PHE A 288 -9.40 20.63 4.72
N ALA A 289 -9.38 21.25 3.57
CA ALA A 289 -9.08 22.66 3.45
C ALA A 289 -9.72 23.27 2.20
N GLN A 290 -10.01 24.55 2.22
CA GLN A 290 -10.64 25.27 1.09
C GLN A 290 -11.93 24.59 0.59
N GLY A 291 -12.72 24.00 1.51
CA GLY A 291 -13.97 23.30 1.20
C GLY A 291 -13.80 21.96 0.48
N ARG A 292 -12.60 21.36 0.51
CA ARG A 292 -12.32 20.08 -0.17
C ARG A 292 -11.41 19.16 0.64
N SER A 293 -11.58 17.86 0.45
CA SER A 293 -10.63 16.82 0.82
C SER A 293 -9.73 16.51 -0.38
N PRO A 294 -8.50 17.00 -0.43
CA PRO A 294 -7.67 16.88 -1.64
C PRO A 294 -7.20 15.44 -1.88
N ALA A 295 -7.02 14.66 -0.83
CA ALA A 295 -6.71 13.23 -0.90
C ALA A 295 -7.17 12.53 0.39
N HIS A 296 -7.88 11.41 0.24
CA HIS A 296 -8.35 10.58 1.34
C HIS A 296 -8.37 9.12 0.89
N ASN A 297 -7.46 8.31 1.40
CA ASN A 297 -7.13 7.02 0.82
C ASN A 297 -6.99 5.96 1.90
N ASP A 298 -7.24 4.69 1.52
CA ASP A 298 -6.83 3.54 2.30
C ASP A 298 -6.61 2.34 1.38
N VAL A 299 -5.49 1.63 1.57
CA VAL A 299 -5.11 0.48 0.75
C VAL A 299 -4.60 -0.65 1.64
N GLY A 300 -4.84 -1.90 1.27
CA GLY A 300 -4.34 -3.00 2.08
C GLY A 300 -4.79 -4.37 1.62
N ILE A 301 -4.45 -5.35 2.44
CA ILE A 301 -4.86 -6.75 2.30
C ILE A 301 -5.75 -7.09 3.49
N PHE A 302 -6.93 -7.63 3.22
CA PHE A 302 -7.79 -8.19 4.26
C PHE A 302 -8.00 -9.68 4.06
N THR A 303 -8.12 -10.40 5.17
CA THR A 303 -8.36 -11.84 5.18
C THR A 303 -9.63 -12.11 5.98
N LEU A 304 -10.59 -12.81 5.37
CA LEU A 304 -11.83 -13.20 6.00
C LEU A 304 -11.67 -14.45 6.89
N ALA A 305 -12.68 -14.77 7.70
CA ALA A 305 -12.71 -15.96 8.57
C ALA A 305 -12.49 -17.28 7.80
N ASN A 306 -12.94 -17.35 6.55
CA ASN A 306 -12.70 -18.47 5.64
C ASN A 306 -11.26 -18.56 5.09
N ARG A 307 -10.34 -17.72 5.58
CA ARG A 307 -8.92 -17.58 5.21
C ARG A 307 -8.68 -17.06 3.79
N ARG A 308 -9.68 -16.60 3.07
CA ARG A 308 -9.49 -15.97 1.77
C ARG A 308 -8.96 -14.57 1.94
N ALA A 309 -7.95 -14.23 1.15
CA ALA A 309 -7.27 -12.94 1.17
C ALA A 309 -7.61 -12.12 -0.08
N TYR A 310 -7.83 -10.83 0.13
CA TYR A 310 -8.17 -9.88 -0.90
C TYR A 310 -7.31 -8.62 -0.76
N ALA A 311 -6.81 -8.11 -1.88
CA ALA A 311 -6.23 -6.78 -1.94
C ALA A 311 -7.32 -5.76 -2.25
N ILE A 312 -7.28 -4.61 -1.57
CA ILE A 312 -8.20 -3.51 -1.80
C ILE A 312 -7.42 -2.19 -1.85
N ALA A 313 -7.79 -1.31 -2.78
CA ALA A 313 -7.22 0.02 -2.91
C ALA A 313 -8.35 1.02 -3.13
N VAL A 314 -8.51 1.98 -2.22
CA VAL A 314 -9.54 3.02 -2.30
C VAL A 314 -8.86 4.38 -2.23
N PHE A 315 -9.11 5.18 -3.26
CA PHE A 315 -8.61 6.54 -3.39
C PHE A 315 -9.77 7.50 -3.60
N LEU A 316 -9.75 8.62 -2.88
CA LEU A 316 -10.71 9.70 -3.01
C LEU A 316 -9.97 11.03 -3.11
N SER A 317 -10.29 11.86 -4.10
CA SER A 317 -9.65 13.16 -4.30
C SER A 317 -10.69 14.21 -4.69
N GLY A 318 -10.63 15.37 -4.05
CA GLY A 318 -11.41 16.54 -4.41
C GLY A 318 -12.87 16.55 -3.93
N ALA A 319 -13.26 15.62 -3.05
CA ALA A 319 -14.61 15.61 -2.46
C ALA A 319 -14.82 16.84 -1.58
N THR A 320 -16.06 17.37 -1.59
CA THR A 320 -16.46 18.53 -0.76
C THR A 320 -16.99 18.13 0.62
N LEU A 321 -16.89 16.86 0.96
CA LEU A 321 -17.25 16.31 2.25
C LEU A 321 -16.18 16.66 3.30
N ASP A 322 -16.59 16.90 4.53
CA ASP A 322 -15.68 16.97 5.67
C ASP A 322 -15.00 15.60 5.94
N ASP A 323 -14.08 15.53 6.90
CA ASP A 323 -13.27 14.34 7.12
C ASP A 323 -14.10 13.06 7.43
N ALA A 324 -15.26 13.19 8.06
CA ALA A 324 -16.15 12.07 8.35
C ALA A 324 -16.80 11.48 7.07
N GLY A 325 -17.10 12.34 6.10
CA GLY A 325 -17.68 11.92 4.82
C GLY A 325 -16.79 11.00 4.00
N PRO A 326 -15.53 11.37 3.72
CA PRO A 326 -14.55 10.50 3.04
C PRO A 326 -14.30 9.18 3.77
N ASP A 327 -14.16 9.18 5.10
CA ASP A 327 -14.03 7.97 5.91
C ASP A 327 -15.23 7.03 5.70
N ALA A 328 -16.45 7.58 5.73
CA ALA A 328 -17.69 6.82 5.53
C ALA A 328 -17.78 6.23 4.10
N ILE A 329 -17.32 6.95 3.06
CA ILE A 329 -17.27 6.43 1.69
C ILE A 329 -16.34 5.21 1.64
N ILE A 330 -15.13 5.30 2.19
CA ILE A 330 -14.15 4.18 2.19
C ILE A 330 -14.72 2.97 2.94
N ALA A 331 -15.34 3.19 4.11
CA ALA A 331 -16.00 2.12 4.86
C ALA A 331 -17.16 1.48 4.07
N ARG A 332 -17.94 2.25 3.31
CA ARG A 332 -19.02 1.73 2.46
C ARG A 332 -18.47 0.96 1.26
N VAL A 333 -17.33 1.36 0.68
CA VAL A 333 -16.62 0.59 -0.35
C VAL A 333 -16.21 -0.77 0.19
N ALA A 334 -15.59 -0.83 1.38
CA ALA A 334 -15.20 -2.08 2.02
C ALA A 334 -16.42 -2.99 2.27
N ARG A 335 -17.54 -2.45 2.77
CA ARG A 335 -18.79 -3.21 2.93
C ARG A 335 -19.35 -3.74 1.62
N ALA A 336 -19.28 -2.94 0.54
CA ALA A 336 -19.73 -3.39 -0.78
C ALA A 336 -18.82 -4.50 -1.31
N ALA A 337 -17.49 -4.39 -1.12
CA ALA A 337 -16.53 -5.43 -1.48
C ALA A 337 -16.82 -6.74 -0.75
N VAL A 338 -17.05 -6.71 0.58
CA VAL A 338 -17.40 -7.90 1.37
C VAL A 338 -18.67 -8.56 0.86
N ARG A 339 -19.73 -7.78 0.55
CA ARG A 339 -20.97 -8.35 0.00
C ARG A 339 -20.79 -8.99 -1.37
N ALA A 340 -19.89 -8.46 -2.20
CA ALA A 340 -19.65 -8.96 -3.54
C ALA A 340 -18.83 -10.25 -3.58
N ILE A 341 -18.14 -10.59 -2.49
CA ILE A 341 -17.30 -11.80 -2.41
C ILE A 341 -17.96 -12.95 -1.60
N GLY A 342 -19.17 -12.75 -1.08
CA GLY A 342 -20.02 -13.74 -0.42
C GLY A 342 -19.71 -13.94 1.06
#